data_56bd34eb23ffa237ee522b09d2616f22
#
_entry.id   56bd34eb23ffa237ee522b09d2616f22
#
_cell.length_a   1.000
_cell.length_b   1.000
_cell.length_c   1.000
_cell.angle_alpha   90.00
_cell.angle_beta   90.00
_cell.angle_gamma   90.00
#
_symmetry.space_group_name_H-M   'P 1'
#
loop_
_entity.id
_entity.type
_entity.pdbx_description
1 polymer ?
#
loop_
_entity_poly.entity_id
_entity_poly.type
_entity_poly.pdbx_seq_one_letter_code
_entity_poly.pdbx_strand_id
1 'polypeptide(L)'
;CKKQRLAILNTFQHLIARVLDTDGLVIAQDADLSDISIDYLKQLASNEIEPWIAINQWQAKQGWDVYFYDRPNPTALIHQLELDLRAGHKCYVTTDSRSGRYGSETIDRYIKQTLKQLEDSYTKTLVVCSHTTNTTGHPAVDFVSSINTQAPAYDAVFVTPTLGTGVSIDIKHFDRVYGILQGVIPDPEVRQALARVRANVPRHLWCAKRGMGTIGSGSNNYRSLADWYQENYKENYALMSPIMRIDVDA
;
A
#
# COMPACT_ATOMS: atom_id res chain seq x y z
N CYS A 1 -6.11 -16.31 8.71
CA CYS A 1 -7.16 -15.59 7.95
C CYS A 1 -7.65 -16.30 6.69
N LYS A 2 -6.84 -17.08 5.94
CA LYS A 2 -7.33 -17.74 4.71
C LYS A 2 -8.56 -18.63 4.95
N LYS A 3 -8.58 -19.42 6.03
CA LYS A 3 -9.72 -20.33 6.34
C LYS A 3 -11.05 -19.61 6.65
N GLN A 4 -11.00 -18.33 6.98
CA GLN A 4 -12.19 -17.53 7.34
C GLN A 4 -12.60 -16.54 6.25
N ARG A 5 -11.83 -16.45 5.15
CA ARG A 5 -12.04 -15.43 4.12
C ARG A 5 -13.44 -15.51 3.50
N LEU A 6 -13.88 -16.70 3.15
CA LEU A 6 -15.22 -16.90 2.58
C LEU A 6 -16.33 -16.50 3.56
N ALA A 7 -16.19 -16.88 4.84
CA ALA A 7 -17.16 -16.49 5.87
C ALA A 7 -17.22 -14.98 6.08
N ILE A 8 -16.06 -14.32 6.10
CA ILE A 8 -15.97 -12.85 6.21
C ILE A 8 -16.64 -12.19 5.00
N LEU A 9 -16.37 -12.68 3.78
CA LEU A 9 -16.97 -12.15 2.56
C LEU A 9 -18.47 -12.30 2.56
N ASN A 10 -18.99 -13.48 2.88
CA ASN A 10 -20.42 -13.73 2.97
C ASN A 10 -21.08 -12.83 4.03
N THR A 11 -20.44 -12.67 5.20
CA THR A 11 -20.94 -11.78 6.26
C THR A 11 -20.98 -10.33 5.77
N PHE A 12 -19.95 -9.87 5.08
CA PHE A 12 -19.91 -8.54 4.48
C PHE A 12 -21.04 -8.33 3.48
N GLN A 13 -21.22 -9.28 2.53
CA GLN A 13 -22.27 -9.20 1.52
C GLN A 13 -23.67 -9.14 2.16
N HIS A 14 -23.94 -10.02 3.13
CA HIS A 14 -25.21 -10.05 3.84
C HIS A 14 -25.45 -8.77 4.66
N LEU A 15 -24.42 -8.22 5.29
CA LEU A 15 -24.53 -6.98 6.04
C LEU A 15 -24.88 -5.80 5.12
N ILE A 16 -24.13 -5.65 4.02
CA ILE A 16 -24.36 -4.57 3.06
C ILE A 16 -25.75 -4.70 2.41
N ALA A 17 -26.12 -5.91 1.95
CA ALA A 17 -27.46 -6.18 1.40
C ALA A 17 -28.54 -5.75 2.38
N ARG A 18 -28.44 -6.18 3.64
CA ARG A 18 -29.41 -5.81 4.68
C ARG A 18 -29.51 -4.31 4.90
N VAL A 19 -28.40 -3.58 4.89
CA VAL A 19 -28.39 -2.12 5.05
C VAL A 19 -29.05 -1.45 3.84
N LEU A 20 -28.74 -1.92 2.62
CA LEU A 20 -29.30 -1.37 1.37
C LEU A 20 -30.78 -1.68 1.18
N ASP A 21 -31.26 -2.82 1.70
CA ASP A 21 -32.67 -3.25 1.61
C ASP A 21 -33.57 -2.61 2.69
N THR A 22 -32.98 -1.81 3.57
CA THR A 22 -33.67 -1.04 4.62
C THR A 22 -33.43 0.46 4.42
N ASP A 23 -33.88 1.29 5.33
CA ASP A 23 -33.61 2.75 5.31
C ASP A 23 -32.15 3.10 5.74
N GLY A 24 -31.22 2.14 5.63
CA GLY A 24 -29.82 2.33 5.99
C GLY A 24 -29.02 3.05 4.91
N LEU A 25 -27.91 3.66 5.31
CA LEU A 25 -26.99 4.37 4.42
C LEU A 25 -25.66 3.63 4.33
N VAL A 26 -25.20 3.38 3.10
CA VAL A 26 -23.85 2.89 2.81
C VAL A 26 -23.03 4.02 2.19
N ILE A 27 -21.90 4.36 2.81
CA ILE A 27 -20.95 5.35 2.29
C ILE A 27 -19.68 4.61 1.89
N ALA A 28 -19.37 4.60 0.58
CA ALA A 28 -18.11 4.11 0.05
C ALA A 28 -17.24 5.31 -0.31
N GLN A 29 -16.04 5.36 0.27
CA GLN A 29 -15.08 6.45 0.04
C GLN A 29 -13.69 5.90 -0.22
N ASP A 30 -13.15 6.19 -1.39
CA ASP A 30 -11.78 5.89 -1.76
C ASP A 30 -11.29 6.89 -2.81
N ALA A 31 -9.97 7.10 -2.89
CA ALA A 31 -9.37 7.96 -3.92
C ALA A 31 -9.47 7.34 -5.33
N ASP A 32 -9.57 6.03 -5.41
CA ASP A 32 -9.60 5.24 -6.63
C ASP A 32 -10.87 4.37 -6.72
N LEU A 33 -11.98 4.83 -6.14
CA LEU A 33 -13.27 4.15 -6.24
C LEU A 33 -13.68 4.02 -7.71
N SER A 34 -13.87 2.80 -8.17
CA SER A 34 -14.19 2.49 -9.57
C SER A 34 -15.68 2.14 -9.75
N ASP A 35 -16.13 2.20 -11.00
CA ASP A 35 -17.48 1.75 -11.37
C ASP A 35 -17.72 0.29 -10.95
N ILE A 36 -16.69 -0.57 -11.06
CA ILE A 36 -16.78 -1.96 -10.60
C ILE A 36 -17.17 -2.05 -9.11
N SER A 37 -16.60 -1.18 -8.27
CA SER A 37 -16.92 -1.16 -6.85
C SER A 37 -18.37 -0.69 -6.60
N ILE A 38 -18.82 0.28 -7.37
CA ILE A 38 -20.19 0.81 -7.31
C ILE A 38 -21.18 -0.26 -7.77
N ASP A 39 -20.92 -0.88 -8.91
CA ASP A 39 -21.77 -1.93 -9.47
C ASP A 39 -21.83 -3.15 -8.56
N TYR A 40 -20.71 -3.52 -7.94
CA TYR A 40 -20.68 -4.57 -6.93
C TYR A 40 -21.65 -4.27 -5.76
N LEU A 41 -21.61 -3.04 -5.22
CA LEU A 41 -22.50 -2.65 -4.13
C LEU A 41 -23.97 -2.63 -4.59
N LYS A 42 -24.26 -2.13 -5.80
CA LYS A 42 -25.62 -2.13 -6.38
C LYS A 42 -26.16 -3.55 -6.48
N GLN A 43 -25.35 -4.51 -6.92
CA GLN A 43 -25.76 -5.91 -7.08
C GLN A 43 -26.03 -6.64 -5.76
N LEU A 44 -25.63 -6.09 -4.64
CA LEU A 44 -25.95 -6.64 -3.31
C LEU A 44 -27.34 -6.26 -2.83
N ALA A 45 -27.93 -5.21 -3.35
CA ALA A 45 -29.31 -4.80 -3.02
C ALA A 45 -30.34 -5.69 -3.72
N SER A 46 -31.48 -5.94 -3.05
CA SER A 46 -32.61 -6.68 -3.63
C SER A 46 -33.44 -5.84 -4.62
N ASN A 47 -33.35 -4.51 -4.50
CA ASN A 47 -34.01 -3.55 -5.36
C ASN A 47 -32.99 -2.75 -6.16
N GLU A 48 -33.40 -2.19 -7.29
CA GLU A 48 -32.57 -1.24 -8.03
C GLU A 48 -32.34 0.01 -7.18
N ILE A 49 -31.07 0.36 -7.00
CA ILE A 49 -30.64 1.55 -6.27
C ILE A 49 -29.82 2.47 -7.19
N GLU A 50 -30.07 3.76 -7.09
CA GLU A 50 -29.29 4.76 -7.78
C GLU A 50 -28.35 5.46 -6.78
N PRO A 51 -27.02 5.25 -6.89
CA PRO A 51 -26.08 5.82 -5.95
C PRO A 51 -25.90 7.31 -6.20
N TRP A 52 -25.80 8.09 -5.13
CA TRP A 52 -25.30 9.45 -5.23
C TRP A 52 -23.78 9.42 -5.31
N ILE A 53 -23.19 10.02 -6.35
CA ILE A 53 -21.74 9.99 -6.60
C ILE A 53 -21.18 11.40 -6.47
N ALA A 54 -20.22 11.58 -5.55
CA ALA A 54 -19.46 12.81 -5.40
C ALA A 54 -18.02 12.60 -5.87
N ILE A 55 -17.61 13.31 -6.91
CA ILE A 55 -16.23 13.27 -7.43
C ILE A 55 -15.50 14.54 -6.99
N ASN A 56 -14.47 14.38 -6.17
CA ASN A 56 -13.60 15.48 -5.83
C ASN A 56 -12.64 15.78 -6.98
N GLN A 57 -12.85 16.89 -7.67
CA GLN A 57 -11.99 17.35 -8.78
C GLN A 57 -10.90 18.32 -8.32
N TRP A 58 -10.75 18.51 -7.02
CA TRP A 58 -9.70 19.40 -6.53
C TRP A 58 -8.32 18.85 -6.87
N GLN A 59 -7.48 19.73 -7.42
CA GLN A 59 -6.08 19.43 -7.72
C GLN A 59 -5.20 20.48 -7.04
N ALA A 60 -4.07 20.05 -6.51
CA ALA A 60 -3.07 20.97 -5.99
C ALA A 60 -2.56 21.87 -7.12
N LYS A 61 -2.44 23.18 -6.86
CA LYS A 61 -1.91 24.14 -7.85
C LYS A 61 -0.48 23.84 -8.26
N GLN A 62 0.28 23.21 -7.40
CA GLN A 62 1.68 22.83 -7.62
C GLN A 62 1.82 21.32 -7.39
N GLY A 63 2.36 20.63 -8.38
CA GLY A 63 2.71 19.21 -8.29
C GLY A 63 4.01 19.00 -7.52
N TRP A 64 4.36 17.75 -7.32
CA TRP A 64 5.65 17.37 -6.74
C TRP A 64 6.71 17.24 -7.83
N ASP A 65 7.95 17.54 -7.51
CA ASP A 65 9.09 17.18 -8.34
C ASP A 65 9.36 15.69 -8.17
N VAL A 66 9.26 14.93 -9.26
CA VAL A 66 9.48 13.48 -9.26
C VAL A 66 10.73 13.16 -10.06
N TYR A 67 11.72 12.56 -9.39
CA TYR A 67 12.95 12.06 -9.99
C TYR A 67 12.82 10.56 -10.21
N PHE A 68 12.63 10.16 -11.47
CA PHE A 68 12.46 8.77 -11.83
C PHE A 68 13.79 8.13 -12.24
N TYR A 69 14.15 7.04 -11.59
CA TYR A 69 15.38 6.29 -11.84
C TYR A 69 15.11 5.13 -12.79
N ASP A 70 15.20 5.38 -14.11
CA ASP A 70 15.03 4.35 -15.15
C ASP A 70 16.31 3.50 -15.28
N ARG A 71 16.52 2.61 -14.34
CA ARG A 71 17.65 1.68 -14.29
C ARG A 71 17.17 0.26 -14.02
N PRO A 72 17.94 -0.78 -14.38
CA PRO A 72 17.57 -2.18 -14.12
C PRO A 72 17.40 -2.53 -12.64
N ASN A 73 18.00 -1.74 -11.75
CA ASN A 73 17.92 -1.93 -10.30
C ASN A 73 17.94 -0.57 -9.57
N PRO A 74 17.51 -0.51 -8.29
CA PRO A 74 17.42 0.72 -7.53
C PRO A 74 18.75 1.21 -6.92
N THR A 75 19.90 0.67 -7.31
CA THR A 75 21.18 0.99 -6.66
C THR A 75 21.49 2.49 -6.69
N ALA A 76 21.24 3.17 -7.81
CA ALA A 76 21.47 4.61 -7.91
C ALA A 76 20.52 5.42 -6.99
N LEU A 77 19.28 4.99 -6.84
CA LEU A 77 18.32 5.60 -5.92
C LEU A 77 18.72 5.35 -4.46
N ILE A 78 19.16 4.14 -4.11
CA ILE A 78 19.61 3.80 -2.75
C ILE A 78 20.88 4.59 -2.40
N HIS A 79 21.76 4.78 -3.37
CA HIS A 79 22.94 5.63 -3.16
C HIS A 79 22.56 7.11 -2.94
N GLN A 80 21.56 7.63 -3.66
CA GLN A 80 21.04 8.98 -3.42
C GLN A 80 20.43 9.10 -2.01
N LEU A 81 19.66 8.10 -1.56
CA LEU A 81 19.13 8.04 -0.19
C LEU A 81 20.26 8.10 0.86
N GLU A 82 21.34 7.37 0.63
CA GLU A 82 22.53 7.39 1.49
C GLU A 82 23.16 8.79 1.54
N LEU A 83 23.34 9.44 0.40
CA LEU A 83 23.89 10.81 0.32
C LEU A 83 23.00 11.82 1.05
N ASP A 84 21.68 11.74 0.87
CA ASP A 84 20.73 12.64 1.51
C ASP A 84 20.74 12.46 3.04
N LEU A 85 20.79 11.22 3.53
CA LEU A 85 20.90 10.96 4.97
C LEU A 85 22.23 11.45 5.56
N ARG A 86 23.34 11.32 4.83
CA ARG A 86 24.64 11.90 5.23
C ARG A 86 24.60 13.42 5.28
N ALA A 87 23.85 14.04 4.40
CA ALA A 87 23.64 15.48 4.40
C ALA A 87 22.67 15.96 5.50
N GLY A 88 22.11 15.04 6.30
CA GLY A 88 21.20 15.34 7.40
C GLY A 88 19.73 15.47 7.00
N HIS A 89 19.38 15.18 5.73
CA HIS A 89 17.98 15.20 5.27
C HIS A 89 17.16 14.10 5.93
N LYS A 90 15.91 14.42 6.23
CA LYS A 90 14.94 13.49 6.78
C LYS A 90 14.19 12.79 5.65
N CYS A 91 14.21 11.46 5.63
CA CYS A 91 13.76 10.66 4.51
C CYS A 91 12.58 9.76 4.87
N TYR A 92 11.50 9.83 4.09
CA TYR A 92 10.43 8.87 4.11
C TYR A 92 10.62 7.89 2.97
N VAL A 93 10.72 6.60 3.27
CA VAL A 93 11.04 5.55 2.29
C VAL A 93 9.90 4.54 2.24
N THR A 94 9.21 4.43 1.12
CA THR A 94 8.19 3.41 0.90
C THR A 94 8.70 2.30 -0.02
N THR A 95 8.43 1.06 0.37
CA THR A 95 8.74 -0.14 -0.42
C THR A 95 7.50 -1.01 -0.51
N ASP A 96 7.35 -1.78 -1.57
CA ASP A 96 6.23 -2.71 -1.75
C ASP A 96 6.51 -4.11 -1.16
N SER A 97 7.67 -4.31 -0.52
CA SER A 97 7.99 -5.55 0.19
C SER A 97 8.74 -5.29 1.50
N ARG A 98 8.57 -6.20 2.47
CA ARG A 98 9.27 -6.17 3.75
C ARG A 98 10.69 -6.73 3.63
N SER A 99 10.78 -7.94 3.11
CA SER A 99 11.99 -8.74 3.00
C SER A 99 12.37 -8.93 1.53
N GLY A 100 13.50 -9.53 1.26
CA GLY A 100 14.04 -9.67 -0.07
C GLY A 100 15.09 -8.61 -0.38
N ARG A 101 15.59 -8.60 -1.63
CA ARG A 101 16.77 -7.81 -2.00
C ARG A 101 16.59 -6.31 -1.78
N TYR A 102 15.38 -5.79 -2.00
CA TYR A 102 15.05 -4.36 -1.91
C TYR A 102 13.87 -4.09 -0.97
N GLY A 103 13.65 -4.98 0.00
CA GLY A 103 12.64 -4.79 1.02
C GLY A 103 13.07 -3.78 2.09
N SER A 104 12.09 -3.23 2.81
CA SER A 104 12.30 -2.19 3.82
C SER A 104 13.33 -2.58 4.88
N GLU A 105 13.28 -3.81 5.41
CA GLU A 105 14.24 -4.31 6.41
C GLU A 105 15.66 -4.45 5.83
N THR A 106 15.78 -4.85 4.57
CA THR A 106 17.08 -5.04 3.92
C THR A 106 17.76 -3.70 3.63
N ILE A 107 17.00 -2.71 3.15
CA ILE A 107 17.53 -1.38 2.86
C ILE A 107 17.88 -0.66 4.16
N ASP A 108 17.04 -0.72 5.19
CA ASP A 108 17.34 -0.16 6.50
C ASP A 108 18.66 -0.71 7.07
N ARG A 109 18.84 -2.04 7.01
CA ARG A 109 20.07 -2.69 7.46
C ARG A 109 21.29 -2.23 6.67
N TYR A 110 21.16 -2.13 5.35
CA TYR A 110 22.24 -1.63 4.48
C TYR A 110 22.61 -0.19 4.85
N ILE A 111 21.65 0.70 4.97
CA ILE A 111 21.86 2.12 5.33
C ILE A 111 22.54 2.22 6.70
N LYS A 112 22.06 1.50 7.71
CA LYS A 112 22.68 1.47 9.05
C LYS A 112 24.13 1.02 9.00
N GLN A 113 24.44 -0.04 8.26
CA GLN A 113 25.81 -0.56 8.14
C GLN A 113 26.72 0.44 7.44
N THR A 114 26.26 1.04 6.34
CA THR A 114 27.05 1.97 5.55
C THR A 114 27.29 3.27 6.29
N LEU A 115 26.31 3.83 6.98
CA LEU A 115 26.46 5.07 7.75
C LEU A 115 27.30 4.85 9.01
N LYS A 116 27.20 3.71 9.68
CA LYS A 116 28.02 3.36 10.85
C LYS A 116 29.51 3.25 10.52
N GLN A 117 29.86 2.76 9.33
CA GLN A 117 31.27 2.60 8.91
C GLN A 117 31.99 3.93 8.70
N LEU A 118 31.27 5.03 8.62
CA LEU A 118 31.79 6.35 8.27
C LEU A 118 31.94 7.30 9.49
N GLU A 119 31.87 6.75 10.69
CA GLU A 119 32.16 7.41 12.00
C GLU A 119 31.31 8.65 12.36
N ASP A 120 30.40 9.16 11.51
CA ASP A 120 29.96 10.55 11.68
C ASP A 120 28.50 10.81 12.03
N SER A 121 27.60 9.85 12.07
CA SER A 121 26.26 10.17 12.60
C SER A 121 25.45 8.95 13.00
N TYR A 122 24.92 9.01 14.19
CA TYR A 122 23.91 8.06 14.66
C TYR A 122 22.58 8.35 13.96
N THR A 123 22.42 7.86 12.73
CA THR A 123 21.17 7.99 11.98
C THR A 123 20.12 7.10 12.62
N LYS A 124 19.09 7.73 13.16
CA LYS A 124 17.99 7.03 13.81
C LYS A 124 16.92 6.65 12.79
N THR A 125 16.77 5.36 12.55
CA THR A 125 15.81 4.84 11.59
C THR A 125 14.73 4.00 12.24
N LEU A 126 13.54 3.94 11.62
CA LEU A 126 12.43 3.07 12.01
C LEU A 126 11.92 2.29 10.80
N VAL A 127 11.73 0.98 10.96
CA VAL A 127 11.04 0.15 9.97
C VAL A 127 9.61 -0.12 10.45
N VAL A 128 8.63 0.22 9.64
CA VAL A 128 7.19 0.02 9.90
C VAL A 128 6.66 -0.96 8.86
N CYS A 129 6.45 -2.19 9.30
CA CYS A 129 5.92 -3.29 8.49
C CYS A 129 5.04 -4.19 9.37
N SER A 130 4.33 -5.14 8.77
CA SER A 130 3.45 -6.07 9.50
C SER A 130 4.16 -6.84 10.62
N HIS A 131 5.46 -7.12 10.46
CA HIS A 131 6.25 -7.78 11.49
C HIS A 131 6.52 -6.86 12.68
N THR A 132 7.01 -5.64 12.43
CA THR A 132 7.37 -4.68 13.50
C THR A 132 6.15 -4.13 14.23
N THR A 133 5.03 -3.92 13.55
CA THR A 133 3.77 -3.45 14.17
C THR A 133 3.08 -4.52 15.02
N ASN A 134 3.37 -5.81 14.77
CA ASN A 134 2.83 -6.93 15.57
C ASN A 134 3.81 -7.41 16.67
N THR A 135 4.98 -6.80 16.80
CA THR A 135 5.97 -7.17 17.83
C THR A 135 5.78 -6.32 19.06
N THR A 136 5.29 -6.92 20.14
CA THR A 136 5.06 -6.21 21.41
C THR A 136 6.31 -5.48 21.89
N GLY A 137 6.14 -4.20 22.26
CA GLY A 137 7.23 -3.34 22.72
C GLY A 137 8.10 -2.74 21.61
N HIS A 138 7.83 -3.06 20.35
CA HIS A 138 8.55 -2.43 19.23
C HIS A 138 7.99 -1.01 18.99
N PRO A 139 8.85 0.01 18.73
CA PRO A 139 8.41 1.40 18.52
C PRO A 139 7.41 1.58 17.36
N ALA A 140 7.35 0.66 16.41
CA ALA A 140 6.41 0.70 15.29
C ALA A 140 4.96 0.35 15.69
N VAL A 141 4.71 -0.21 16.88
CA VAL A 141 3.37 -0.64 17.31
C VAL A 141 2.41 0.54 17.33
N ASP A 142 2.79 1.63 18.00
CA ASP A 142 1.97 2.83 18.15
C ASP A 142 2.29 3.92 17.11
N PHE A 143 3.31 3.68 16.27
CA PHE A 143 3.78 4.68 15.31
C PHE A 143 2.71 5.06 14.29
N VAL A 144 1.94 4.09 13.80
CA VAL A 144 0.93 4.32 12.76
C VAL A 144 -0.18 5.26 13.23
N SER A 145 -0.64 5.09 14.47
CA SER A 145 -1.69 5.93 15.07
C SER A 145 -1.22 7.32 15.50
N SER A 146 0.09 7.49 15.67
CA SER A 146 0.71 8.73 16.18
C SER A 146 1.86 9.22 15.32
N ILE A 147 1.80 8.94 14.00
CA ILE A 147 2.89 9.19 13.05
C ILE A 147 3.34 10.65 13.04
N ASN A 148 2.40 11.61 13.10
CA ASN A 148 2.71 13.04 13.11
C ASN A 148 3.43 13.51 14.39
N THR A 149 3.31 12.77 15.49
CA THR A 149 3.99 13.08 16.75
C THR A 149 5.33 12.34 16.85
N GLN A 150 5.40 11.11 16.35
CA GLN A 150 6.58 10.27 16.54
C GLN A 150 7.61 10.38 15.40
N ALA A 151 7.19 10.73 14.18
CA ALA A 151 8.09 10.83 13.03
C ALA A 151 9.28 11.76 13.28
N PRO A 152 9.16 12.91 13.99
CA PRO A 152 10.30 13.78 14.27
C PRO A 152 11.44 13.14 15.05
N ALA A 153 11.21 12.01 15.70
CA ALA A 153 12.24 11.29 16.43
C ALA A 153 13.19 10.48 15.52
N TYR A 154 12.93 10.41 14.19
CA TYR A 154 13.66 9.57 13.25
C TYR A 154 14.20 10.38 12.07
N ASP A 155 15.39 10.02 11.61
CA ASP A 155 16.01 10.58 10.41
C ASP A 155 15.46 9.90 9.14
N ALA A 156 15.17 8.60 9.23
CA ALA A 156 14.50 7.88 8.15
C ALA A 156 13.42 6.93 8.69
N VAL A 157 12.30 6.89 7.98
CA VAL A 157 11.23 5.92 8.26
C VAL A 157 11.01 5.07 7.01
N PHE A 158 11.22 3.77 7.14
CA PHE A 158 11.02 2.78 6.09
C PHE A 158 9.68 2.11 6.29
N VAL A 159 8.81 2.21 5.30
CA VAL A 159 7.44 1.69 5.40
C VAL A 159 7.12 0.70 4.29
N THR A 160 6.25 -0.25 4.62
CA THR A 160 5.56 -1.10 3.64
C THR A 160 4.08 -0.71 3.56
N PRO A 161 3.26 -1.29 2.66
CA PRO A 161 1.82 -1.04 2.58
C PRO A 161 1.04 -1.28 3.88
N THR A 162 1.67 -1.85 4.90
CA THR A 162 1.11 -2.03 6.26
C THR A 162 0.57 -0.73 6.89
N LEU A 163 1.04 0.44 6.46
CA LEU A 163 0.50 1.72 6.93
C LEU A 163 -1.00 1.90 6.67
N GLY A 164 -1.63 1.00 5.93
CA GLY A 164 -3.07 1.03 5.68
C GLY A 164 -3.58 2.31 5.00
N THR A 165 -4.84 2.33 4.64
CA THR A 165 -5.53 3.54 4.14
C THR A 165 -5.78 4.53 5.28
N GLY A 166 -5.88 5.83 4.96
CA GLY A 166 -6.25 6.87 5.94
C GLY A 166 -5.10 7.47 6.76
N VAL A 167 -3.85 7.00 6.61
CA VAL A 167 -2.70 7.61 7.29
C VAL A 167 -2.15 8.77 6.47
N SER A 168 -2.06 9.96 7.07
CA SER A 168 -1.51 11.18 6.49
C SER A 168 -0.38 11.73 7.34
N ILE A 169 0.70 12.18 6.69
CA ILE A 169 1.84 12.84 7.34
C ILE A 169 1.79 14.30 6.95
N ASP A 170 1.21 15.10 7.86
CA ASP A 170 0.92 16.51 7.63
C ASP A 170 2.02 17.44 8.17
N ILE A 171 2.89 16.91 9.03
CA ILE A 171 4.02 17.65 9.59
C ILE A 171 5.11 17.89 8.53
N LYS A 172 5.77 19.05 8.62
CA LYS A 172 6.94 19.39 7.81
C LYS A 172 8.21 18.83 8.45
N HIS A 173 8.39 17.53 8.36
CA HIS A 173 9.56 16.83 8.92
C HIS A 173 10.43 16.22 7.84
N PHE A 174 9.83 15.52 6.89
CA PHE A 174 10.58 14.86 5.83
C PHE A 174 10.95 15.84 4.72
N ASP A 175 12.22 15.80 4.32
CA ASP A 175 12.78 16.61 3.21
C ASP A 175 12.70 15.87 1.88
N ARG A 176 12.63 14.53 1.90
CA ARG A 176 12.65 13.66 0.72
C ARG A 176 11.71 12.48 0.91
N VAL A 177 11.10 12.06 -0.19
CA VAL A 177 10.32 10.83 -0.26
C VAL A 177 10.95 9.89 -1.26
N TYR A 178 11.12 8.64 -0.88
CA TYR A 178 11.70 7.58 -1.70
C TYR A 178 10.70 6.46 -1.93
N GLY A 179 10.55 6.01 -3.18
CA GLY A 179 9.76 4.85 -3.56
C GLY A 179 10.61 3.78 -4.25
N ILE A 180 10.67 2.57 -3.68
CA ILE A 180 11.38 1.43 -4.24
C ILE A 180 10.39 0.30 -4.45
N LEU A 181 9.94 0.13 -5.69
CA LEU A 181 8.78 -0.65 -6.05
C LEU A 181 9.13 -1.77 -7.01
N GLN A 182 8.83 -2.99 -6.61
CA GLN A 182 9.12 -4.21 -7.37
C GLN A 182 7.90 -4.73 -8.13
N GLY A 183 6.78 -4.00 -8.10
CA GLY A 183 5.52 -4.37 -8.77
C GLY A 183 4.73 -5.40 -7.97
N VAL A 184 4.79 -5.35 -6.64
CA VAL A 184 3.99 -6.20 -5.73
C VAL A 184 2.62 -5.59 -5.47
N ILE A 185 2.52 -4.26 -5.47
CA ILE A 185 1.26 -3.53 -5.29
C ILE A 185 0.86 -2.78 -6.57
N PRO A 186 -0.43 -2.54 -6.82
CA PRO A 186 -0.91 -1.82 -7.99
C PRO A 186 -0.61 -0.31 -7.93
N ASP A 187 -0.62 0.34 -9.09
CA ASP A 187 -0.29 1.77 -9.25
C ASP A 187 -1.08 2.72 -8.33
N PRO A 188 -2.38 2.54 -8.09
CA PRO A 188 -3.12 3.42 -7.17
C PRO A 188 -2.55 3.38 -5.75
N GLU A 189 -2.22 2.20 -5.24
CA GLU A 189 -1.61 2.04 -3.91
C GLU A 189 -0.20 2.68 -3.84
N VAL A 190 0.57 2.58 -4.94
CA VAL A 190 1.87 3.26 -5.07
C VAL A 190 1.70 4.77 -4.94
N ARG A 191 0.77 5.34 -5.70
CA ARG A 191 0.49 6.78 -5.66
C ARG A 191 0.05 7.23 -4.28
N GLN A 192 -0.84 6.48 -3.64
CA GLN A 192 -1.27 6.74 -2.26
C GLN A 192 -0.10 6.67 -1.28
N ALA A 193 0.78 5.67 -1.40
CA ALA A 193 1.96 5.52 -0.52
C ALA A 193 2.92 6.71 -0.63
N LEU A 194 3.19 7.18 -1.85
CA LEU A 194 4.02 8.37 -2.10
C LEU A 194 3.34 9.68 -1.65
N ALA A 195 2.01 9.73 -1.67
CA ALA A 195 1.23 10.91 -1.30
C ALA A 195 1.00 11.04 0.22
N ARG A 196 1.42 10.07 1.04
CA ARG A 196 1.25 10.13 2.51
C ARG A 196 1.96 11.31 3.13
N VAL A 197 3.15 11.66 2.66
CA VAL A 197 3.83 12.91 3.02
C VAL A 197 3.19 14.04 2.24
N ARG A 198 2.39 14.88 2.91
CA ARG A 198 1.65 15.98 2.28
C ARG A 198 2.53 17.16 1.90
N ALA A 199 3.69 17.30 2.54
CA ALA A 199 4.64 18.37 2.21
C ALA A 199 5.08 18.28 0.74
N ASN A 200 5.22 19.46 0.12
CA ASN A 200 5.75 19.57 -1.25
C ASN A 200 7.27 19.43 -1.25
N VAL A 201 7.75 18.20 -1.18
CA VAL A 201 9.17 17.84 -1.18
C VAL A 201 9.47 16.89 -2.35
N PRO A 202 10.73 16.81 -2.82
CA PRO A 202 11.11 15.92 -3.92
C PRO A 202 10.78 14.45 -3.66
N ARG A 203 10.33 13.76 -4.71
CA ARG A 203 10.08 12.31 -4.71
C ARG A 203 11.07 11.62 -5.62
N HIS A 204 11.80 10.69 -5.07
CA HIS A 204 12.74 9.83 -5.79
C HIS A 204 12.10 8.45 -5.97
N LEU A 205 11.93 8.01 -7.22
CA LEU A 205 11.17 6.82 -7.54
C LEU A 205 11.95 5.86 -8.43
N TRP A 206 11.96 4.60 -8.06
CA TRP A 206 12.35 3.49 -8.91
C TRP A 206 11.25 2.44 -8.92
N CYS A 207 10.88 1.99 -10.13
CA CYS A 207 9.96 0.89 -10.35
C CYS A 207 10.61 -0.20 -11.19
N ALA A 208 10.43 -1.46 -10.82
CA ALA A 208 10.86 -2.57 -11.65
C ALA A 208 10.09 -2.57 -12.99
N LYS A 209 10.80 -2.76 -14.11
CA LYS A 209 10.17 -2.84 -15.44
C LYS A 209 9.23 -4.03 -15.60
N ARG A 210 9.41 -5.06 -14.78
CA ARG A 210 8.52 -6.23 -14.69
C ARG A 210 8.24 -6.48 -13.22
N GLY A 211 6.97 -6.49 -12.87
CA GLY A 211 6.54 -6.85 -11.52
C GLY A 211 6.91 -8.29 -11.19
N MET A 212 7.13 -8.55 -9.91
CA MET A 212 7.32 -9.91 -9.38
C MET A 212 5.99 -10.65 -9.25
N GLY A 213 5.01 -10.33 -10.09
CA GLY A 213 3.70 -10.97 -10.10
C GLY A 213 3.85 -12.48 -10.28
N THR A 214 3.45 -13.23 -9.27
CA THR A 214 3.32 -14.68 -9.35
C THR A 214 1.93 -15.03 -9.87
N ILE A 215 1.85 -15.84 -10.92
CA ILE A 215 0.57 -16.37 -11.41
C ILE A 215 0.14 -17.50 -10.43
N GLY A 216 -1.04 -17.35 -9.87
CA GLY A 216 -1.59 -18.36 -8.94
C GLY A 216 -0.71 -18.57 -7.70
N SER A 217 -0.32 -19.81 -7.42
CA SER A 217 0.58 -20.16 -6.33
C SER A 217 2.04 -19.76 -6.53
N GLY A 218 2.39 -19.26 -7.72
CA GLY A 218 3.79 -19.05 -8.13
C GLY A 218 4.54 -20.32 -8.49
N SER A 219 3.85 -21.47 -8.52
CA SER A 219 4.44 -22.74 -8.90
C SER A 219 4.57 -22.88 -10.41
N ASN A 220 5.69 -23.43 -10.87
CA ASN A 220 5.87 -23.84 -12.27
C ASN A 220 5.28 -25.24 -12.55
N ASN A 221 4.74 -25.92 -11.54
CA ASN A 221 4.12 -27.23 -11.66
C ASN A 221 2.62 -27.07 -11.92
N TYR A 222 2.13 -27.67 -13.03
CA TYR A 222 0.72 -27.64 -13.42
C TYR A 222 -0.22 -28.14 -12.31
N ARG A 223 0.12 -29.26 -11.63
CA ARG A 223 -0.73 -29.82 -10.57
C ARG A 223 -0.87 -28.85 -9.40
N SER A 224 0.24 -28.34 -8.88
CA SER A 224 0.21 -27.34 -7.80
C SER A 224 -0.56 -26.07 -8.18
N LEU A 225 -0.51 -25.67 -9.44
CA LEU A 225 -1.25 -24.52 -9.92
C LEU A 225 -2.75 -24.82 -10.02
N ALA A 226 -3.11 -26.01 -10.54
CA ALA A 226 -4.49 -26.45 -10.63
C ALA A 226 -5.12 -26.61 -9.24
N ASP A 227 -4.41 -27.23 -8.28
CA ASP A 227 -4.86 -27.37 -6.89
C ASP A 227 -5.10 -26.00 -6.26
N TRP A 228 -4.17 -25.05 -6.46
CA TRP A 228 -4.33 -23.68 -5.97
C TRP A 228 -5.56 -22.99 -6.57
N TYR A 229 -5.81 -23.14 -7.87
CA TYR A 229 -7.01 -22.59 -8.51
C TYR A 229 -8.29 -23.24 -7.99
N GLN A 230 -8.30 -24.54 -7.79
CA GLN A 230 -9.47 -25.24 -7.22
C GLN A 230 -9.77 -24.81 -5.77
N GLU A 231 -8.74 -24.69 -4.94
CA GLU A 231 -8.88 -24.20 -3.55
C GLU A 231 -9.42 -22.77 -3.47
N ASN A 232 -9.03 -21.91 -4.42
CA ASN A 232 -9.45 -20.51 -4.42
C ASN A 232 -10.70 -20.25 -5.28
N TYR A 233 -11.18 -21.24 -6.04
CA TYR A 233 -12.34 -21.08 -6.92
C TYR A 233 -13.59 -20.61 -6.19
N LYS A 234 -13.93 -21.24 -5.06
CA LYS A 234 -15.10 -20.90 -4.26
C LYS A 234 -15.07 -19.45 -3.74
N GLU A 235 -13.88 -19.00 -3.31
CA GLU A 235 -13.69 -17.63 -2.81
C GLU A 235 -13.83 -16.61 -3.94
N ASN A 236 -13.22 -16.89 -5.08
CA ASN A 236 -13.31 -16.01 -6.25
C ASN A 236 -14.72 -15.97 -6.82
N TYR A 237 -15.41 -17.12 -6.88
CA TYR A 237 -16.82 -17.18 -7.32
C TYR A 237 -17.74 -16.40 -6.38
N ALA A 238 -17.59 -16.54 -5.07
CA ALA A 238 -18.39 -15.79 -4.10
C ALA A 238 -18.16 -14.28 -4.19
N LEU A 239 -16.93 -13.84 -4.51
CA LEU A 239 -16.61 -12.43 -4.71
C LEU A 239 -17.24 -11.89 -6.01
N MET A 240 -17.16 -12.66 -7.10
CA MET A 240 -17.56 -12.21 -8.43
C MET A 240 -19.03 -12.48 -8.75
N SER A 241 -19.69 -13.36 -8.01
CA SER A 241 -21.07 -13.74 -8.29
C SER A 241 -22.07 -12.58 -8.33
N PRO A 242 -21.96 -11.51 -7.52
CA PRO A 242 -22.82 -10.34 -7.68
C PRO A 242 -22.62 -9.61 -9.00
N ILE A 243 -21.37 -9.55 -9.49
CA ILE A 243 -21.00 -8.86 -10.75
C ILE A 243 -21.44 -9.71 -11.96
N MET A 244 -21.27 -11.04 -11.90
CA MET A 244 -21.64 -11.94 -13.00
C MET A 244 -23.13 -11.99 -13.31
N ARG A 245 -24.00 -11.51 -12.41
CA ARG A 245 -25.45 -11.42 -12.66
C ARG A 245 -25.81 -10.33 -13.67
N ILE A 246 -24.89 -9.41 -13.94
CA ILE A 246 -25.09 -8.31 -14.90
C ILE A 246 -25.06 -8.82 -16.35
N ASP A 247 -24.25 -9.86 -16.65
CA ASP A 247 -24.03 -10.34 -18.03
C ASP A 247 -25.05 -11.38 -18.51
N VAL A 248 -25.97 -11.83 -17.67
CA VAL A 248 -26.93 -12.89 -18.02
C VAL A 248 -28.24 -12.33 -18.58
N ASP A 249 -28.54 -11.04 -18.33
CA ASP A 249 -29.76 -10.37 -18.73
C ASP A 249 -29.52 -9.30 -19.83
N ALA A 250 -28.33 -9.23 -20.44
CA ALA A 250 -27.96 -8.39 -21.57
C ALA A 250 -27.78 -9.26 -22.81
#